data_27773628494f1a3db06393aa295eaf2b
#
_entry.id   27773628494f1a3db06393aa295eaf2b
#
_cell.length_a   1.000
_cell.length_b   1.000
_cell.length_c   1.000
_cell.angle_alpha   90.00
_cell.angle_beta   90.00
_cell.angle_gamma   90.00
#
_symmetry.space_group_name_H-M   'P 1'
#
loop_
_entity.id
_entity.type
_entity.pdbx_description
1 polymer ?
#
loop_
_entity_poly.entity_id
_entity_poly.type
_entity_poly.pdbx_seq_one_letter_code
_entity_poly.pdbx_strand_id
1 'polypeptide(L)'
;RFTAMALDLLPSLEARIESSADPFDAAVRLAIAGNIIDLGVDGDLSEEEALRAMEEALDIPVAGDVKAFSEAVRPAQSILYLADNAGEIVFDRPLLRTLPGGRIAFAVRGAPVINDAVMRDALAAGIDGLVTVIDNGSDAPGTILEDCGDEFLEAFGGADLIISKGQGNYETLCDEDAPIFFLFKVKCPAVERHSGLPLGTHALLRGRGFS
;
A
#
# COMPACT_ATOMS: atom_id res chain seq x y z
N ARG A 1 -15.74 4.62 -10.00
CA ARG A 1 -16.73 4.13 -9.07
C ARG A 1 -16.10 3.78 -7.72
N PHE A 2 -15.10 2.89 -7.69
CA PHE A 2 -14.45 2.45 -6.44
C PHE A 2 -13.75 3.60 -5.70
N THR A 3 -12.96 4.42 -6.39
CA THR A 3 -12.31 5.59 -5.82
C THR A 3 -13.32 6.55 -5.16
N ALA A 4 -14.48 6.78 -5.79
CA ALA A 4 -15.53 7.63 -5.22
C ALA A 4 -16.10 7.03 -3.92
N MET A 5 -16.47 5.74 -3.92
CA MET A 5 -16.95 5.05 -2.72
C MET A 5 -15.88 5.06 -1.60
N ALA A 6 -14.63 4.80 -1.94
CA ALA A 6 -13.54 4.84 -0.97
C ALA A 6 -13.36 6.24 -0.35
N LEU A 7 -13.50 7.31 -1.16
CA LEU A 7 -13.47 8.69 -0.69
C LEU A 7 -14.66 9.02 0.24
N ASP A 8 -15.84 8.46 -0.03
CA ASP A 8 -17.04 8.66 0.81
C ASP A 8 -16.89 7.95 2.17
N LEU A 9 -16.19 6.80 2.22
CA LEU A 9 -15.93 6.04 3.46
C LEU A 9 -14.78 6.61 4.28
N LEU A 10 -13.81 7.26 3.63
CA LEU A 10 -12.54 7.67 4.26
C LEU A 10 -12.73 8.54 5.53
N PRO A 11 -13.64 9.55 5.58
CA PRO A 11 -13.78 10.39 6.78
C PRO A 11 -14.14 9.60 8.05
N SER A 12 -15.00 8.59 7.94
CA SER A 12 -15.38 7.73 9.07
C SER A 12 -14.21 6.89 9.57
N LEU A 13 -13.41 6.35 8.64
CA LEU A 13 -12.23 5.55 8.95
C LEU A 13 -11.10 6.41 9.54
N GLU A 14 -10.90 7.63 9.03
CA GLU A 14 -9.94 8.59 9.61
C GLU A 14 -10.30 8.95 11.05
N ALA A 15 -11.56 9.22 11.35
CA ALA A 15 -12.02 9.49 12.72
C ALA A 15 -11.76 8.29 13.65
N ARG A 16 -11.96 7.06 13.17
CA ARG A 16 -11.65 5.86 13.94
C ARG A 16 -10.14 5.70 14.19
N ILE A 17 -9.29 5.96 13.19
CA ILE A 17 -7.84 5.95 13.33
C ILE A 17 -7.39 6.97 14.37
N GLU A 18 -7.85 8.22 14.28
CA GLU A 18 -7.50 9.30 15.21
C GLU A 18 -7.89 8.98 16.65
N SER A 19 -9.01 8.25 16.86
CA SER A 19 -9.47 7.83 18.18
C SER A 19 -8.81 6.55 18.69
N SER A 20 -7.99 5.87 17.90
CA SER A 20 -7.31 4.63 18.27
C SER A 20 -6.18 4.87 19.28
N ALA A 21 -5.78 3.83 20.02
CA ALA A 21 -4.66 3.89 20.96
C ALA A 21 -3.30 4.09 20.24
N ASP A 22 -3.19 3.61 19.01
CA ASP A 22 -2.02 3.77 18.14
C ASP A 22 -2.50 4.11 16.72
N PRO A 23 -2.57 5.42 16.37
CA PRO A 23 -2.99 5.85 15.04
C PRO A 23 -2.10 5.37 13.90
N PHE A 24 -0.79 5.16 14.15
CA PHE A 24 0.11 4.64 13.14
C PHE A 24 -0.20 3.16 12.82
N ASP A 25 -0.35 2.31 13.85
CA ASP A 25 -0.74 0.90 13.67
C ASP A 25 -2.10 0.80 12.96
N ALA A 26 -3.07 1.62 13.36
CA ALA A 26 -4.39 1.66 12.72
C ALA A 26 -4.31 2.08 11.25
N ALA A 27 -3.48 3.06 10.89
CA ALA A 27 -3.27 3.47 9.51
C ALA A 27 -2.58 2.38 8.67
N VAL A 28 -1.62 1.65 9.24
CA VAL A 28 -1.00 0.47 8.60
C VAL A 28 -2.04 -0.61 8.32
N ARG A 29 -2.90 -0.92 9.28
CA ARG A 29 -3.99 -1.90 9.12
C ARG A 29 -4.95 -1.48 8.03
N LEU A 30 -5.36 -0.21 8.00
CA LEU A 30 -6.22 0.32 6.96
C LEU A 30 -5.58 0.18 5.58
N ALA A 31 -4.31 0.55 5.44
CA ALA A 31 -3.58 0.43 4.19
C ALA A 31 -3.50 -1.02 3.67
N ILE A 32 -3.35 -2.02 4.57
CA ILE A 32 -3.38 -3.44 4.19
C ILE A 32 -4.81 -3.88 3.84
N ALA A 33 -5.80 -3.39 4.59
CA ALA A 33 -7.20 -3.75 4.42
C ALA A 33 -7.85 -3.15 3.15
N GLY A 34 -7.31 -2.05 2.62
CA GLY A 34 -7.86 -1.35 1.45
C GLY A 34 -8.20 -2.26 0.27
N ASN A 35 -7.46 -3.34 0.14
CA ASN A 35 -7.68 -4.37 -0.88
C ASN A 35 -8.94 -5.27 -0.65
N ILE A 36 -9.66 -5.10 0.45
CA ILE A 36 -10.93 -5.82 0.70
C ILE A 36 -12.05 -5.30 -0.21
N ILE A 37 -12.05 -4.01 -0.50
CA ILE A 37 -13.06 -3.40 -1.37
C ILE A 37 -12.97 -3.89 -2.82
N ASP A 38 -11.77 -4.29 -3.25
CA ASP A 38 -11.55 -4.85 -4.57
C ASP A 38 -12.25 -6.22 -4.78
N LEU A 39 -12.49 -6.97 -3.70
CA LEU A 39 -13.25 -8.22 -3.73
C LEU A 39 -14.77 -8.02 -3.91
N GLY A 40 -15.26 -6.78 -3.73
CA GLY A 40 -16.66 -6.39 -4.00
C GLY A 40 -16.95 -6.07 -5.47
N VAL A 41 -16.06 -6.44 -6.39
CA VAL A 41 -16.17 -6.17 -7.85
C VAL A 41 -17.39 -6.81 -8.50
N ASP A 42 -18.02 -7.81 -7.89
CA ASP A 42 -19.27 -8.42 -8.37
C ASP A 42 -20.54 -7.56 -8.17
N GLY A 43 -20.39 -6.32 -7.72
CA GLY A 43 -21.40 -5.27 -7.96
C GLY A 43 -22.47 -5.08 -6.88
N ASP A 44 -22.52 -5.88 -5.82
CA ASP A 44 -23.65 -5.93 -4.87
C ASP A 44 -23.30 -5.44 -3.44
N LEU A 45 -22.06 -5.00 -3.14
CA LEU A 45 -21.73 -4.49 -1.81
C LEU A 45 -22.28 -3.07 -1.62
N SER A 46 -23.12 -2.87 -0.61
CA SER A 46 -23.55 -1.54 -0.20
C SER A 46 -22.42 -0.78 0.50
N GLU A 47 -22.52 0.56 0.53
CA GLU A 47 -21.56 1.40 1.26
C GLU A 47 -21.47 1.03 2.75
N GLU A 48 -22.61 0.68 3.38
CA GLU A 48 -22.66 0.24 4.78
C GLU A 48 -21.91 -1.07 5.01
N GLU A 49 -22.04 -2.03 4.08
CA GLU A 49 -21.33 -3.31 4.14
C GLU A 49 -19.83 -3.11 3.91
N ALA A 50 -19.45 -2.25 2.95
CA ALA A 50 -18.07 -1.90 2.69
C ALA A 50 -17.43 -1.23 3.92
N LEU A 51 -18.12 -0.24 4.52
CA LEU A 51 -17.62 0.42 5.74
C LEU A 51 -17.42 -0.58 6.89
N ARG A 52 -18.42 -1.43 7.13
CA ARG A 52 -18.34 -2.46 8.18
C ARG A 52 -17.16 -3.41 7.95
N ALA A 53 -16.98 -3.89 6.71
CA ALA A 53 -15.86 -4.77 6.36
C ALA A 53 -14.50 -4.10 6.60
N MET A 54 -14.39 -2.80 6.28
CA MET A 54 -13.16 -2.02 6.54
C MET A 54 -12.95 -1.78 8.04
N GLU A 55 -14.00 -1.49 8.79
CA GLU A 55 -13.91 -1.34 10.25
C GLU A 55 -13.49 -2.63 10.94
N GLU A 56 -14.08 -3.77 10.54
CA GLU A 56 -13.69 -5.10 11.04
C GLU A 56 -12.23 -5.43 10.68
N ALA A 57 -11.79 -5.01 9.49
CA ALA A 57 -10.43 -5.24 9.04
C ALA A 57 -9.36 -4.48 9.85
N LEU A 58 -9.71 -3.35 10.46
CA LEU A 58 -8.82 -2.62 11.38
C LEU A 58 -8.51 -3.41 12.65
N ASP A 59 -9.38 -4.36 13.03
CA ASP A 59 -9.20 -5.21 14.20
C ASP A 59 -8.47 -6.53 13.88
N ILE A 60 -8.23 -6.84 12.58
CA ILE A 60 -7.50 -8.04 12.17
C ILE A 60 -6.01 -7.90 12.55
N PRO A 61 -5.43 -8.89 13.25
CA PRO A 61 -4.01 -8.89 13.55
C PRO A 61 -3.14 -8.86 12.30
N VAL A 62 -2.11 -8.03 12.31
CA VAL A 62 -1.08 -8.00 11.26
C VAL A 62 0.03 -8.98 11.63
N ALA A 63 0.36 -9.90 10.74
CA ALA A 63 1.53 -10.77 10.87
C ALA A 63 2.77 -9.96 10.46
N GLY A 64 3.53 -9.50 11.46
CA GLY A 64 4.72 -8.68 11.29
C GLY A 64 4.98 -7.77 12.47
N ASP A 65 6.04 -6.98 12.38
CA ASP A 65 6.48 -6.07 13.44
C ASP A 65 6.21 -4.61 13.05
N VAL A 66 5.01 -4.10 13.39
CA VAL A 66 4.62 -2.71 13.14
C VAL A 66 5.53 -1.73 13.89
N LYS A 67 6.09 -2.14 15.04
CA LYS A 67 7.03 -1.30 15.78
C LYS A 67 8.34 -1.14 15.01
N ALA A 68 8.91 -2.24 14.51
CA ALA A 68 10.12 -2.19 13.67
C ALA A 68 9.89 -1.35 12.41
N PHE A 69 8.70 -1.42 11.80
CA PHE A 69 8.33 -0.57 10.68
C PHE A 69 8.29 0.92 11.08
N SER A 70 7.64 1.26 12.20
CA SER A 70 7.62 2.62 12.73
C SER A 70 9.03 3.15 13.03
N GLU A 71 9.90 2.29 13.58
CA GLU A 71 11.29 2.65 13.87
C GLU A 71 12.11 2.90 12.59
N ALA A 72 11.84 2.16 11.49
CA ALA A 72 12.46 2.38 10.19
C ALA A 72 11.94 3.65 9.49
N VAL A 73 10.64 3.94 9.62
CA VAL A 73 10.00 5.13 9.03
C VAL A 73 10.55 6.43 9.63
N ARG A 74 10.75 6.50 10.94
CA ARG A 74 11.09 7.75 11.64
C ARG A 74 12.36 8.45 11.14
N PRO A 75 13.49 7.78 10.89
CA PRO A 75 14.73 8.43 10.41
C PRO A 75 14.75 8.64 8.90
N ALA A 76 13.85 8.02 8.12
CA ALA A 76 13.88 8.05 6.66
C ALA A 76 13.69 9.47 6.11
N GLN A 77 14.61 9.91 5.25
CA GLN A 77 14.58 11.21 4.59
C GLN A 77 14.03 11.11 3.16
N SER A 78 14.08 9.92 2.59
CA SER A 78 13.60 9.60 1.25
C SER A 78 12.80 8.29 1.30
N ILE A 79 11.49 8.37 1.04
CA ILE A 79 10.59 7.23 1.06
C ILE A 79 10.00 7.05 -0.34
N LEU A 80 10.11 5.83 -0.87
CA LEU A 80 9.38 5.42 -2.06
C LEU A 80 8.18 4.56 -1.65
N TYR A 81 6.99 4.98 -2.01
CA TYR A 81 5.75 4.26 -1.74
C TYR A 81 5.22 3.63 -3.02
N LEU A 82 5.22 2.30 -3.13
CA LEU A 82 4.74 1.56 -4.30
C LEU A 82 3.26 1.23 -4.11
N ALA A 83 2.41 1.82 -4.95
CA ALA A 83 0.98 1.59 -4.95
C ALA A 83 0.60 0.18 -5.44
N ASP A 84 -0.62 -0.26 -5.10
CA ASP A 84 -1.27 -1.44 -5.66
C ASP A 84 -2.52 -1.00 -6.45
N ASN A 85 -3.74 -1.21 -5.98
CA ASN A 85 -4.96 -1.04 -6.76
C ASN A 85 -5.56 0.37 -6.71
N ALA A 86 -6.25 0.78 -7.79
CA ALA A 86 -6.79 2.14 -8.00
C ALA A 86 -7.72 2.62 -6.87
N GLY A 87 -8.64 1.79 -6.37
CA GLY A 87 -9.53 2.17 -5.27
C GLY A 87 -8.87 2.10 -3.90
N GLU A 88 -7.92 1.19 -3.74
CA GLU A 88 -7.17 0.95 -2.51
C GLU A 88 -6.35 2.16 -2.08
N ILE A 89 -5.74 2.88 -3.02
CA ILE A 89 -4.84 4.01 -2.73
C ILE A 89 -5.50 5.14 -1.94
N VAL A 90 -6.83 5.23 -1.90
CA VAL A 90 -7.54 6.17 -1.03
C VAL A 90 -7.28 5.86 0.44
N PHE A 91 -7.19 4.59 0.80
CA PHE A 91 -6.93 4.12 2.17
C PHE A 91 -5.45 4.14 2.55
N ASP A 92 -4.56 4.44 1.62
CA ASP A 92 -3.15 4.74 1.91
C ASP A 92 -2.95 6.16 2.46
N ARG A 93 -3.91 7.08 2.23
CA ARG A 93 -3.81 8.48 2.66
C ARG A 93 -3.57 8.67 4.15
N PRO A 94 -4.27 7.96 5.07
CA PRO A 94 -3.97 8.06 6.50
C PRO A 94 -2.54 7.66 6.83
N LEU A 95 -2.02 6.58 6.23
CA LEU A 95 -0.63 6.18 6.44
C LEU A 95 0.35 7.23 5.89
N LEU A 96 0.13 7.73 4.67
CA LEU A 96 0.97 8.78 4.07
C LEU A 96 1.06 10.03 4.96
N ARG A 97 -0.02 10.43 5.64
CA ARG A 97 -0.03 11.57 6.57
C ARG A 97 0.77 11.33 7.84
N THR A 98 1.02 10.08 8.23
CA THR A 98 1.83 9.73 9.40
C THR A 98 3.33 9.66 9.10
N LEU A 99 3.70 9.60 7.81
CA LEU A 99 5.09 9.54 7.40
C LEU A 99 5.81 10.87 7.68
N PRO A 100 7.13 10.83 7.99
CA PRO A 100 7.87 12.05 8.31
C PRO A 100 7.94 13.00 7.11
N GLY A 101 8.11 14.29 7.39
CA GLY A 101 8.19 15.36 6.38
C GLY A 101 9.47 15.35 5.55
N GLY A 102 9.83 14.18 4.98
CA GLY A 102 10.92 14.01 4.02
C GLY A 102 10.42 14.05 2.57
N ARG A 103 11.26 13.61 1.64
CA ARG A 103 10.86 13.38 0.25
C ARG A 103 10.10 12.05 0.17
N ILE A 104 8.82 12.12 -0.17
CA ILE A 104 7.98 10.94 -0.40
C ILE A 104 7.57 10.95 -1.87
N ALA A 105 7.96 9.88 -2.60
CA ALA A 105 7.50 9.60 -3.94
C ALA A 105 6.49 8.46 -3.89
N PHE A 106 5.28 8.69 -4.39
CA PHE A 106 4.22 7.69 -4.51
C PHE A 106 4.21 7.19 -5.95
N ALA A 107 4.61 5.95 -6.16
CA ALA A 107 4.75 5.35 -7.49
C ALA A 107 3.52 4.55 -7.87
N VAL A 108 3.00 4.82 -9.06
CA VAL A 108 1.90 4.10 -9.73
C VAL A 108 2.39 3.43 -11.01
N ARG A 109 1.54 2.65 -11.69
CA ARG A 109 1.91 2.04 -12.98
C ARG A 109 2.00 3.10 -14.08
N GLY A 110 2.92 2.89 -15.03
CA GLY A 110 3.09 3.76 -16.20
C GLY A 110 1.93 3.66 -17.19
N ALA A 111 1.28 2.49 -17.28
CA ALA A 111 0.09 2.27 -18.10
C ALA A 111 -0.93 1.35 -17.40
N PRO A 112 -2.20 1.34 -17.85
CA PRO A 112 -3.25 0.51 -17.25
C PRO A 112 -2.94 -0.97 -17.35
N VAL A 113 -2.95 -1.67 -16.21
CA VAL A 113 -2.82 -3.11 -16.09
C VAL A 113 -3.75 -3.61 -15.00
N ILE A 114 -4.58 -4.60 -15.30
CA ILE A 114 -5.59 -5.15 -14.40
C ILE A 114 -6.40 -4.01 -13.75
N ASN A 115 -6.30 -3.85 -12.44
CA ASN A 115 -6.91 -2.78 -11.64
C ASN A 115 -5.86 -1.95 -10.85
N ASP A 116 -4.58 -2.10 -11.20
CA ASP A 116 -3.49 -1.34 -10.58
C ASP A 116 -3.69 0.17 -10.78
N ALA A 117 -3.25 0.94 -9.79
CA ALA A 117 -3.34 2.39 -9.83
C ALA A 117 -2.40 2.99 -10.88
N VAL A 118 -2.93 3.93 -11.68
CA VAL A 118 -2.17 4.77 -12.60
C VAL A 118 -2.27 6.24 -12.18
N MET A 119 -1.52 7.13 -12.83
CA MET A 119 -1.46 8.56 -12.50
C MET A 119 -2.85 9.20 -12.30
N ARG A 120 -3.80 8.94 -13.21
CA ARG A 120 -5.17 9.49 -13.09
C ARG A 120 -5.89 9.06 -11.82
N ASP A 121 -5.61 7.85 -11.31
CA ASP A 121 -6.25 7.31 -10.12
C ASP A 121 -5.66 7.96 -8.86
N ALA A 122 -4.35 8.19 -8.85
CA ALA A 122 -3.67 8.93 -7.77
C ALA A 122 -4.16 10.37 -7.66
N LEU A 123 -4.35 11.07 -8.81
CA LEU A 123 -4.93 12.41 -8.84
C LEU A 123 -6.39 12.40 -8.36
N ALA A 124 -7.19 11.43 -8.82
CA ALA A 124 -8.59 11.30 -8.39
C ALA A 124 -8.72 10.97 -6.89
N ALA A 125 -7.75 10.24 -6.31
CA ALA A 125 -7.67 9.96 -4.89
C ALA A 125 -7.09 11.12 -4.06
N GLY A 126 -6.57 12.19 -4.70
CA GLY A 126 -5.97 13.34 -4.03
C GLY A 126 -4.63 13.01 -3.36
N ILE A 127 -3.86 12.06 -3.91
CA ILE A 127 -2.53 11.69 -3.42
C ILE A 127 -1.52 12.80 -3.71
N ASP A 128 -1.64 13.48 -4.86
CA ASP A 128 -0.81 14.60 -5.29
C ASP A 128 -0.88 15.82 -4.37
N GLY A 129 -1.95 15.93 -3.61
CA GLY A 129 -2.08 16.93 -2.54
C GLY A 129 -1.30 16.60 -1.25
N LEU A 130 -0.79 15.38 -1.12
CA LEU A 130 -0.05 14.90 0.05
C LEU A 130 1.44 14.71 -0.24
N VAL A 131 1.77 14.10 -1.38
CA VAL A 131 3.13 13.67 -1.75
C VAL A 131 3.36 13.82 -3.26
N THR A 132 4.62 13.72 -3.69
CA THR A 132 4.95 13.67 -5.13
C THR A 132 4.49 12.34 -5.72
N VAL A 133 3.75 12.39 -6.84
CA VAL A 133 3.33 11.19 -7.58
C VAL A 133 4.23 11.02 -8.80
N ILE A 134 4.76 9.81 -8.97
CA ILE A 134 5.52 9.40 -10.16
C ILE A 134 4.88 8.14 -10.76
N ASP A 135 5.17 7.83 -12.01
CA ASP A 135 4.87 6.50 -12.56
C ASP A 135 6.14 5.67 -12.70
N ASN A 136 5.98 4.34 -12.72
CA ASN A 136 7.12 3.43 -12.84
C ASN A 136 7.54 3.15 -14.30
N GLY A 137 6.82 3.70 -15.29
CA GLY A 137 7.09 3.50 -16.71
C GLY A 137 6.63 2.15 -17.29
N SER A 138 6.24 1.20 -16.42
CA SER A 138 5.87 -0.17 -16.81
C SER A 138 4.36 -0.37 -16.87
N ASP A 139 3.91 -1.31 -17.70
CA ASP A 139 2.54 -1.85 -17.74
C ASP A 139 2.44 -3.29 -17.22
N ALA A 140 3.50 -3.78 -16.55
CA ALA A 140 3.49 -5.09 -15.91
C ALA A 140 2.75 -5.06 -14.56
N PRO A 141 2.05 -6.14 -14.17
CA PRO A 141 1.54 -6.30 -12.82
C PRO A 141 2.70 -6.52 -11.85
N GLY A 142 2.66 -5.85 -10.70
CA GLY A 142 3.81 -5.80 -9.80
C GLY A 142 4.85 -4.77 -10.26
N THR A 143 6.07 -4.83 -9.71
CA THR A 143 7.19 -3.96 -10.09
C THR A 143 8.35 -4.82 -10.58
N ILE A 144 8.55 -4.86 -11.89
CA ILE A 144 9.67 -5.55 -12.55
C ILE A 144 10.70 -4.48 -12.86
N LEU A 145 11.82 -4.45 -12.12
CA LEU A 145 12.79 -3.34 -12.19
C LEU A 145 13.38 -3.15 -13.59
N GLU A 146 13.60 -4.24 -14.34
CA GLU A 146 14.13 -4.22 -15.70
C GLU A 146 13.18 -3.57 -16.72
N ASP A 147 11.88 -3.46 -16.37
CA ASP A 147 10.84 -2.86 -17.22
C ASP A 147 10.50 -1.42 -16.78
N CYS A 148 11.10 -0.95 -15.70
CA CYS A 148 10.83 0.38 -15.15
C CYS A 148 11.67 1.47 -15.83
N GLY A 149 11.12 2.70 -15.84
CA GLY A 149 11.80 3.89 -16.36
C GLY A 149 12.90 4.43 -15.44
N ASP A 150 13.82 5.20 -16.01
CA ASP A 150 15.01 5.73 -15.31
C ASP A 150 14.65 6.56 -14.07
N GLU A 151 13.61 7.40 -14.13
CA GLU A 151 13.17 8.24 -13.00
C GLU A 151 12.73 7.38 -11.81
N PHE A 152 11.98 6.30 -12.08
CA PHE A 152 11.57 5.36 -11.05
C PHE A 152 12.77 4.60 -10.48
N LEU A 153 13.68 4.13 -11.33
CA LEU A 153 14.89 3.41 -10.89
C LEU A 153 15.81 4.28 -10.04
N GLU A 154 15.93 5.57 -10.36
CA GLU A 154 16.65 6.54 -9.51
C GLU A 154 15.96 6.70 -8.16
N ALA A 155 14.63 6.82 -8.12
CA ALA A 155 13.86 6.91 -6.89
C ALA A 155 13.97 5.62 -6.05
N PHE A 156 13.95 4.44 -6.70
CA PHE A 156 14.07 3.14 -6.04
C PHE A 156 15.46 2.95 -5.41
N GLY A 157 16.53 3.25 -6.16
CA GLY A 157 17.91 3.12 -5.68
C GLY A 157 18.32 4.19 -4.66
N GLY A 158 17.63 5.34 -4.64
CA GLY A 158 17.91 6.46 -3.75
C GLY A 158 17.01 6.52 -2.49
N ALA A 159 16.09 5.58 -2.31
CA ALA A 159 15.21 5.56 -1.16
C ALA A 159 15.90 4.98 0.10
N ASP A 160 15.75 5.68 1.24
CA ASP A 160 16.15 5.15 2.55
C ASP A 160 15.18 4.07 3.03
N LEU A 161 13.94 4.12 2.53
CA LEU A 161 12.89 3.18 2.85
C LEU A 161 11.92 3.05 1.66
N ILE A 162 11.55 1.81 1.36
CA ILE A 162 10.51 1.50 0.37
C ILE A 162 9.32 0.87 1.09
N ILE A 163 8.14 1.42 0.90
CA ILE A 163 6.87 0.87 1.37
C ILE A 163 6.15 0.28 0.16
N SER A 164 6.00 -1.03 0.12
CA SER A 164 5.49 -1.75 -1.05
C SER A 164 4.12 -2.35 -0.75
N LYS A 165 3.10 -1.92 -1.50
CA LYS A 165 1.73 -2.39 -1.35
C LYS A 165 1.43 -3.55 -2.29
N GLY A 166 0.62 -4.49 -1.79
CA GLY A 166 0.06 -5.57 -2.57
C GLY A 166 0.99 -6.76 -2.81
N GLN A 167 0.35 -7.91 -3.07
CA GLN A 167 1.11 -9.15 -3.28
C GLN A 167 1.87 -9.18 -4.62
N GLY A 168 1.39 -8.49 -5.66
CA GLY A 168 2.08 -8.42 -6.94
C GLY A 168 3.46 -7.78 -6.82
N ASN A 169 3.57 -6.68 -6.06
CA ASN A 169 4.85 -6.07 -5.75
C ASN A 169 5.71 -6.97 -4.84
N TYR A 170 5.10 -7.71 -3.89
CA TYR A 170 5.83 -8.68 -3.10
C TYR A 170 6.43 -9.79 -3.96
N GLU A 171 5.66 -10.36 -4.90
CA GLU A 171 6.10 -11.43 -5.80
C GLU A 171 7.30 -11.02 -6.68
N THR A 172 7.35 -9.75 -7.09
CA THR A 172 8.41 -9.24 -7.98
C THR A 172 9.63 -8.70 -7.23
N LEU A 173 9.49 -8.26 -5.97
CA LEU A 173 10.55 -7.54 -5.23
C LEU A 173 11.05 -8.26 -3.98
N CYS A 174 10.47 -9.40 -3.57
CA CYS A 174 10.83 -10.06 -2.31
C CYS A 174 12.28 -10.58 -2.26
N ASP A 175 12.92 -10.78 -3.41
CA ASP A 175 14.30 -11.20 -3.53
C ASP A 175 15.30 -10.05 -3.68
N GLU A 176 14.80 -8.80 -3.85
CA GLU A 176 15.64 -7.62 -3.99
C GLU A 176 16.37 -7.26 -2.68
N ASP A 177 17.63 -6.87 -2.79
CA ASP A 177 18.44 -6.37 -1.69
C ASP A 177 18.23 -4.85 -1.51
N ALA A 178 17.00 -4.49 -1.09
CA ALA A 178 16.57 -3.12 -0.92
C ALA A 178 15.80 -2.96 0.41
N PRO A 179 15.77 -1.75 1.01
CA PRO A 179 15.15 -1.50 2.31
C PRO A 179 13.61 -1.45 2.20
N ILE A 180 12.98 -2.58 1.90
CA ILE A 180 11.55 -2.69 1.60
C ILE A 180 10.77 -3.23 2.80
N PHE A 181 9.64 -2.59 3.13
CA PHE A 181 8.55 -3.21 3.88
C PHE A 181 7.37 -3.50 2.96
N PHE A 182 6.91 -4.73 2.98
CA PHE A 182 5.79 -5.21 2.18
C PHE A 182 4.50 -5.25 3.01
N LEU A 183 3.48 -4.53 2.56
CA LEU A 183 2.16 -4.42 3.18
C LEU A 183 1.14 -5.07 2.23
N PHE A 184 0.65 -6.27 2.55
CA PHE A 184 -0.26 -6.98 1.68
C PHE A 184 -1.15 -7.99 2.41
N LYS A 185 -2.20 -8.45 1.74
CA LYS A 185 -2.97 -9.62 2.16
C LYS A 185 -2.55 -10.82 1.33
N VAL A 186 -2.32 -11.96 1.98
CA VAL A 186 -2.00 -13.23 1.30
C VAL A 186 -3.26 -13.74 0.60
N LYS A 187 -3.27 -13.74 -0.76
CA LYS A 187 -4.46 -14.07 -1.55
C LYS A 187 -4.34 -15.38 -2.35
N CYS A 188 -3.12 -15.90 -2.54
CA CYS A 188 -2.92 -17.09 -3.36
C CYS A 188 -1.94 -18.09 -2.73
N PRO A 189 -2.04 -19.38 -3.10
CA PRO A 189 -1.17 -20.43 -2.57
C PRO A 189 0.32 -20.27 -2.91
N ALA A 190 0.66 -19.51 -3.96
CA ALA A 190 2.06 -19.22 -4.30
C ALA A 190 2.68 -18.30 -3.26
N VAL A 191 2.00 -17.20 -2.95
CA VAL A 191 2.44 -16.24 -1.91
C VAL A 191 2.41 -16.88 -0.52
N GLU A 192 1.40 -17.73 -0.21
CA GLU A 192 1.37 -18.51 1.03
C GLU A 192 2.63 -19.35 1.21
N ARG A 193 3.03 -20.10 0.19
CA ARG A 193 4.26 -20.94 0.24
C ARG A 193 5.52 -20.10 0.36
N HIS A 194 5.58 -18.97 -0.34
CA HIS A 194 6.78 -18.14 -0.39
C HIS A 194 6.96 -17.33 0.90
N SER A 195 5.88 -16.73 1.41
CA SER A 195 5.90 -15.93 2.63
C SER A 195 5.88 -16.77 3.91
N GLY A 196 5.42 -18.02 3.83
CA GLY A 196 5.16 -18.87 4.99
C GLY A 196 3.93 -18.46 5.81
N LEU A 197 3.12 -17.53 5.33
CA LEU A 197 1.92 -17.02 6.00
C LEU A 197 0.65 -17.61 5.38
N PRO A 198 -0.34 -18.05 6.16
CA PRO A 198 -1.59 -18.63 5.66
C PRO A 198 -2.38 -17.67 4.75
N LEU A 199 -3.19 -18.25 3.85
CA LEU A 199 -4.16 -17.48 3.06
C LEU A 199 -5.04 -16.60 3.94
N GLY A 200 -5.31 -15.36 3.50
CA GLY A 200 -6.11 -14.38 4.21
C GLY A 200 -5.33 -13.54 5.23
N THR A 201 -4.08 -13.88 5.54
CA THR A 201 -3.25 -13.14 6.49
C THR A 201 -2.97 -11.72 6.01
N HIS A 202 -3.17 -10.73 6.88
CA HIS A 202 -2.67 -9.37 6.71
C HIS A 202 -1.19 -9.34 7.10
N ALA A 203 -0.31 -9.06 6.17
CA ALA A 203 1.12 -9.19 6.33
C ALA A 203 1.84 -7.84 6.28
N LEU A 204 2.80 -7.67 7.16
CA LEU A 204 3.82 -6.64 7.14
C LEU A 204 5.18 -7.32 7.21
N LEU A 205 5.80 -7.55 6.06
CA LEU A 205 7.06 -8.27 5.97
C LEU A 205 8.22 -7.33 5.67
N ARG A 206 9.34 -7.61 6.29
CA ARG A 206 10.60 -6.89 6.06
C ARG A 206 11.38 -7.58 4.95
N GLY A 207 11.83 -6.81 3.94
CA GLY A 207 12.69 -7.27 2.86
C GLY A 207 14.13 -7.54 3.31
N ARG A 208 14.97 -7.96 2.36
CA ARG A 208 16.36 -8.41 2.63
C ARG A 208 17.34 -7.26 2.88
N GLY A 209 17.12 -6.08 2.34
CA GLY A 209 18.06 -4.95 2.39
C GLY A 209 18.16 -4.23 3.74
N PHE A 210 17.64 -4.81 4.81
CA PHE A 210 17.87 -4.33 6.17
C PHE A 210 18.99 -5.16 6.81
N SER A 211 20.16 -4.60 6.87
CA SER A 211 21.31 -5.16 7.60
C SER A 211 21.19 -5.00 9.12
#